data_f4646b6bf3bb829c632640e6d84dad16
#
_entry.id   f4646b6bf3bb829c632640e6d84dad16
#
_cell.length_a   1.000
_cell.length_b   1.000
_cell.length_c   1.000
_cell.angle_alpha   90.00
_cell.angle_beta   90.00
_cell.angle_gamma   90.00
#
_symmetry.space_group_name_H-M   'P 1'
#
loop_
_entity.id
_entity.type
_entity.pdbx_description
1 polymer ?
#
loop_
_entity_poly.entity_id
_entity_poly.type
_entity_poly.pdbx_seq_one_letter_code
_entity_poly.pdbx_strand_id
1 'polypeptide(L)'
;MATFYASKTGEVSAREKEHSALVRELAGECMTLLENDGTLPLAGAGKVAVYGNGVRHTVKGGTGSGDVNTRTVVTIEQGLKEAGFEILTGKWLDEYDKVLADAQAAYQAELAKKAEELHIPIFAVMFSEAFAQPDVPAITEKEDTDTAIYVLSRNSGEGADRYNRACDYLLGENELADIAYLAEHYEKTVLILNIANLVDTT
;
A
#
# COMPACT_ATOMS: atom_id res chain seq x y z
N MET A 1 1.73 -26.60 34.26
CA MET A 1 2.71 -25.96 33.35
C MET A 1 1.98 -25.72 32.04
N ALA A 2 1.86 -24.49 31.57
CA ALA A 2 1.19 -24.23 30.28
C ALA A 2 2.08 -24.74 29.13
N THR A 3 1.50 -25.51 28.20
CA THR A 3 2.21 -26.00 27.03
C THR A 3 2.02 -25.01 25.91
N PHE A 4 3.11 -24.39 25.44
CA PHE A 4 3.09 -23.50 24.30
C PHE A 4 3.39 -24.30 23.02
N TYR A 5 2.48 -24.26 22.07
CA TYR A 5 2.60 -24.97 20.79
C TYR A 5 3.28 -24.15 19.69
N ALA A 6 3.73 -22.92 20.01
CA ALA A 6 4.43 -22.07 19.05
C ALA A 6 5.80 -22.69 18.68
N SER A 7 6.11 -22.70 17.39
CA SER A 7 7.45 -23.07 16.92
C SER A 7 8.49 -22.07 17.42
N LYS A 8 9.61 -22.58 17.91
CA LYS A 8 10.77 -21.78 18.34
C LYS A 8 11.88 -21.72 17.27
N THR A 9 11.63 -22.31 16.09
CA THR A 9 12.62 -22.35 15.01
C THR A 9 12.29 -21.33 13.93
N GLY A 10 13.31 -20.85 13.22
CA GLY A 10 13.15 -20.02 12.02
C GLY A 10 12.76 -20.81 10.76
N GLU A 11 12.64 -22.14 10.86
CA GLU A 11 12.31 -22.99 9.72
C GLU A 11 10.85 -22.84 9.28
N VAL A 12 10.65 -22.80 7.96
CA VAL A 12 9.31 -22.79 7.38
C VAL A 12 8.73 -24.19 7.42
N SER A 13 7.69 -24.38 8.22
CA SER A 13 7.01 -25.66 8.35
C SER A 13 6.23 -26.04 7.08
N ALA A 14 5.93 -27.34 6.92
CA ALA A 14 5.07 -27.82 5.84
C ALA A 14 3.70 -27.13 5.86
N ARG A 15 3.12 -26.94 7.04
CA ARG A 15 1.85 -26.23 7.23
C ARG A 15 1.92 -24.77 6.75
N GLU A 16 3.01 -24.05 7.04
CA GLU A 16 3.17 -22.66 6.55
C GLU A 16 3.21 -22.62 5.01
N LYS A 17 3.89 -23.58 4.39
CA LYS A 17 3.94 -23.68 2.92
C LYS A 17 2.57 -23.97 2.32
N GLU A 18 1.82 -24.92 2.89
CA GLU A 18 0.45 -25.26 2.48
C GLU A 18 -0.49 -24.08 2.63
N HIS A 19 -0.44 -23.36 3.78
CA HIS A 19 -1.28 -22.18 4.01
C HIS A 19 -0.91 -21.04 3.06
N SER A 20 0.36 -20.80 2.78
CA SER A 20 0.79 -19.78 1.83
C SER A 20 0.33 -20.10 0.41
N ALA A 21 0.37 -21.36 0.00
CA ALA A 21 -0.13 -21.80 -1.29
C ALA A 21 -1.66 -21.61 -1.39
N LEU A 22 -2.39 -22.00 -0.34
CA LEU A 22 -3.84 -21.84 -0.27
C LEU A 22 -4.26 -20.36 -0.30
N VAL A 23 -3.57 -19.48 0.45
CA VAL A 23 -3.84 -18.03 0.43
C VAL A 23 -3.61 -17.46 -0.97
N ARG A 24 -2.54 -17.88 -1.66
CA ARG A 24 -2.27 -17.45 -3.04
C ARG A 24 -3.37 -17.92 -4.01
N GLU A 25 -3.84 -19.15 -3.88
CA GLU A 25 -4.94 -19.70 -4.69
C GLU A 25 -6.25 -18.91 -4.47
N LEU A 26 -6.56 -18.61 -3.20
CA LEU A 26 -7.79 -17.91 -2.83
C LEU A 26 -7.74 -16.38 -3.02
N ALA A 27 -6.57 -15.81 -3.26
CA ALA A 27 -6.42 -14.34 -3.35
C ALA A 27 -7.32 -13.72 -4.42
N GLY A 28 -7.53 -14.40 -5.54
CA GLY A 28 -8.44 -13.96 -6.60
C GLY A 28 -9.89 -13.80 -6.15
N GLU A 29 -10.36 -14.68 -5.25
CA GLU A 29 -11.72 -14.65 -4.70
C GLU A 29 -11.94 -13.48 -3.71
N CYS A 30 -10.85 -12.89 -3.23
CA CYS A 30 -10.87 -11.76 -2.30
C CYS A 30 -10.83 -10.40 -3.01
N MET A 31 -10.71 -10.38 -4.33
CA MET A 31 -10.69 -9.16 -5.14
C MET A 31 -12.05 -8.92 -5.78
N THR A 32 -12.53 -7.68 -5.71
CA THR A 32 -13.79 -7.27 -6.33
C THR A 32 -13.53 -6.40 -7.55
N LEU A 33 -14.01 -6.81 -8.71
CA LEU A 33 -14.00 -5.98 -9.91
C LEU A 33 -15.18 -5.01 -9.81
N LEU A 34 -14.90 -3.73 -9.57
CA LEU A 34 -15.92 -2.70 -9.40
C LEU A 34 -16.45 -2.19 -10.74
N GLU A 35 -15.53 -1.97 -11.69
CA GLU A 35 -15.84 -1.47 -13.02
C GLU A 35 -14.83 -2.02 -14.03
N ASN A 36 -15.26 -2.30 -15.25
CA ASN A 36 -14.40 -2.74 -16.33
C ASN A 36 -15.01 -2.37 -17.70
N ASP A 37 -14.32 -1.53 -18.44
CA ASP A 37 -14.67 -1.13 -19.80
C ASP A 37 -14.14 -2.09 -20.88
N GLY A 38 -13.55 -3.22 -20.47
CA GLY A 38 -12.89 -4.19 -21.33
C GLY A 38 -11.37 -4.14 -21.27
N THR A 39 -10.79 -3.27 -20.44
CA THR A 39 -9.34 -3.20 -20.18
C THR A 39 -8.81 -4.49 -19.55
N LEU A 40 -9.58 -5.08 -18.65
CA LEU A 40 -9.25 -6.35 -18.00
C LEU A 40 -10.04 -7.52 -18.62
N PRO A 41 -9.43 -8.72 -18.74
CA PRO A 41 -8.04 -9.04 -18.37
C PRO A 41 -7.04 -8.45 -19.37
N LEU A 42 -5.84 -8.08 -18.89
CA LEU A 42 -4.74 -7.73 -19.77
C LEU A 42 -4.35 -8.93 -20.64
N ALA A 43 -4.03 -8.69 -21.92
CA ALA A 43 -3.75 -9.77 -22.87
C ALA A 43 -2.48 -10.60 -22.56
N GLY A 44 -1.61 -10.10 -21.71
CA GLY A 44 -0.40 -10.76 -21.24
C GLY A 44 0.51 -9.78 -20.49
N ALA A 45 1.60 -10.31 -19.98
CA ALA A 45 2.64 -9.51 -19.35
C ALA A 45 3.43 -8.73 -20.40
N GLY A 46 3.89 -7.54 -20.04
CA GLY A 46 4.67 -6.64 -20.89
C GLY A 46 5.17 -5.46 -20.08
N LYS A 47 5.57 -4.39 -20.77
CA LYS A 47 5.92 -3.13 -20.13
C LYS A 47 4.69 -2.49 -19.50
N VAL A 48 4.84 -1.93 -18.30
CA VAL A 48 3.77 -1.28 -17.58
C VAL A 48 4.30 -0.11 -16.74
N ALA A 49 3.56 0.98 -16.73
CA ALA A 49 3.80 2.10 -15.82
C ALA A 49 2.97 1.86 -14.55
N VAL A 50 3.63 1.79 -13.40
CA VAL A 50 2.97 1.48 -12.11
C VAL A 50 3.24 2.58 -11.11
N TYR A 51 2.19 3.21 -10.62
CA TYR A 51 2.25 4.35 -9.72
C TYR A 51 1.38 4.14 -8.49
N GLY A 52 1.47 5.05 -7.55
CA GLY A 52 0.65 5.07 -6.36
C GLY A 52 1.34 4.50 -5.11
N ASN A 53 0.82 4.93 -3.99
CA ASN A 53 1.42 4.71 -2.68
C ASN A 53 1.38 3.24 -2.19
N GLY A 54 0.55 2.39 -2.79
CA GLY A 54 0.39 0.99 -2.40
C GLY A 54 1.28 0.01 -3.17
N VAL A 55 2.03 0.44 -4.17
CA VAL A 55 2.82 -0.44 -5.05
C VAL A 55 3.86 -1.22 -4.26
N ARG A 56 4.68 -0.54 -3.47
CA ARG A 56 5.71 -1.11 -2.57
C ARG A 56 5.24 -1.21 -1.13
N HIS A 57 4.26 -0.40 -0.74
CA HIS A 57 3.68 -0.36 0.62
C HIS A 57 2.28 -0.97 0.64
N THR A 58 2.15 -2.16 0.06
CA THR A 58 0.88 -2.89 -0.04
C THR A 58 0.35 -3.23 1.35
N VAL A 59 -0.88 -2.80 1.63
CA VAL A 59 -1.56 -3.07 2.90
C VAL A 59 -2.00 -4.54 2.92
N LYS A 60 -1.53 -5.28 3.92
CA LYS A 60 -1.84 -6.72 4.13
C LYS A 60 -2.84 -6.97 5.26
N GLY A 61 -3.09 -5.96 6.09
CA GLY A 61 -3.99 -6.06 7.24
C GLY A 61 -4.13 -4.71 7.93
N GLY A 62 -5.14 -4.57 8.77
CA GLY A 62 -5.39 -3.36 9.54
C GLY A 62 -4.31 -3.10 10.60
N THR A 63 -4.20 -1.85 11.06
CA THR A 63 -3.33 -1.45 12.18
C THR A 63 -3.75 -2.15 13.48
N GLY A 64 -2.87 -2.16 14.46
CA GLY A 64 -3.11 -2.82 15.75
C GLY A 64 -2.90 -4.33 15.68
N SER A 65 -3.80 -5.12 16.26
CA SER A 65 -3.71 -6.58 16.31
C SER A 65 -3.79 -7.26 14.93
N GLY A 66 -4.29 -6.56 13.91
CA GLY A 66 -4.32 -7.02 12.53
C GLY A 66 -2.97 -6.95 11.81
N ASP A 67 -2.03 -6.14 12.29
CA ASP A 67 -0.68 -6.02 11.71
C ASP A 67 0.27 -7.07 12.26
N VAL A 68 0.03 -8.31 11.90
CA VAL A 68 0.84 -9.44 12.35
C VAL A 68 2.21 -9.48 11.64
N ASN A 69 3.23 -9.90 12.39
CA ASN A 69 4.55 -10.16 11.84
C ASN A 69 4.51 -11.38 10.92
N THR A 70 4.75 -11.16 9.64
CA THR A 70 4.84 -12.21 8.63
C THR A 70 6.28 -12.39 8.18
N ARG A 71 6.67 -13.60 7.76
CA ARG A 71 8.02 -13.85 7.22
C ARG A 71 8.27 -13.12 5.92
N THR A 72 7.24 -13.10 5.08
CA THR A 72 7.27 -12.50 3.74
C THR A 72 5.98 -11.74 3.50
N VAL A 73 6.10 -10.64 2.81
CA VAL A 73 4.96 -9.89 2.24
C VAL A 73 5.24 -9.78 0.75
N VAL A 74 4.32 -10.24 -0.07
CA VAL A 74 4.37 -10.01 -1.51
C VAL A 74 3.70 -8.68 -1.78
N THR A 75 4.47 -7.69 -2.22
CA THR A 75 3.94 -6.40 -2.64
C THR A 75 3.34 -6.49 -4.05
N ILE A 76 2.54 -5.48 -4.44
CA ILE A 76 2.01 -5.42 -5.80
C ILE A 76 3.15 -5.32 -6.81
N GLU A 77 4.21 -4.55 -6.51
CA GLU A 77 5.41 -4.51 -7.35
C GLU A 77 6.00 -5.90 -7.57
N GLN A 78 6.19 -6.65 -6.49
CA GLN A 78 6.76 -7.99 -6.57
C GLN A 78 5.83 -8.94 -7.33
N GLY A 79 4.52 -8.89 -7.06
CA GLY A 79 3.53 -9.74 -7.74
C GLY A 79 3.49 -9.49 -9.25
N LEU A 80 3.56 -8.24 -9.70
CA LEU A 80 3.63 -7.88 -11.11
C LEU A 80 4.93 -8.38 -11.76
N LYS A 81 6.08 -8.21 -11.10
CA LYS A 81 7.36 -8.73 -11.58
C LYS A 81 7.36 -10.26 -11.69
N GLU A 82 6.82 -10.96 -10.70
CA GLU A 82 6.69 -12.42 -10.72
C GLU A 82 5.72 -12.90 -11.82
N ALA A 83 4.72 -12.10 -12.18
CA ALA A 83 3.82 -12.35 -13.29
C ALA A 83 4.46 -12.02 -14.67
N GLY A 84 5.68 -11.51 -14.70
CA GLY A 84 6.45 -11.24 -15.92
C GLY A 84 6.29 -9.81 -16.47
N PHE A 85 5.69 -8.89 -15.71
CA PHE A 85 5.64 -7.48 -16.13
C PHE A 85 6.97 -6.77 -15.92
N GLU A 86 7.33 -5.91 -16.88
CA GLU A 86 8.44 -4.97 -16.77
C GLU A 86 7.93 -3.60 -16.30
N ILE A 87 8.25 -3.24 -15.06
CA ILE A 87 7.82 -1.97 -14.46
C ILE A 87 8.81 -0.87 -14.85
N LEU A 88 8.33 0.16 -15.54
CA LEU A 88 9.15 1.27 -16.06
C LEU A 88 9.37 2.40 -15.05
N THR A 89 8.50 2.51 -14.04
CA THR A 89 8.41 3.65 -13.13
C THR A 89 9.25 3.51 -11.85
N GLY A 90 10.33 2.73 -11.88
CA GLY A 90 11.17 2.49 -10.71
C GLY A 90 11.67 3.77 -10.03
N LYS A 91 12.03 4.82 -10.79
CA LYS A 91 12.50 6.11 -10.27
C LYS A 91 11.41 6.84 -9.48
N TRP A 92 10.18 6.86 -10.00
CA TRP A 92 9.05 7.47 -9.30
C TRP A 92 8.75 6.75 -7.99
N LEU A 93 8.80 5.42 -8.00
CA LEU A 93 8.63 4.62 -6.78
C LEU A 93 9.72 4.88 -5.75
N ASP A 94 10.99 5.04 -6.19
CA ASP A 94 12.10 5.41 -5.31
C ASP A 94 11.93 6.81 -4.71
N GLU A 95 11.38 7.75 -5.48
CA GLU A 95 11.07 9.11 -5.02
C GLU A 95 9.98 9.08 -3.96
N TYR A 96 8.90 8.33 -4.18
CA TYR A 96 7.86 8.17 -3.18
C TYR A 96 8.37 7.50 -1.89
N ASP A 97 9.19 6.46 -2.00
CA ASP A 97 9.81 5.82 -0.82
C ASP A 97 10.59 6.83 0.03
N LYS A 98 11.29 7.76 -0.62
CA LYS A 98 12.01 8.83 0.07
C LYS A 98 11.06 9.83 0.74
N VAL A 99 10.02 10.28 0.03
CA VAL A 99 9.00 11.20 0.59
C VAL A 99 8.36 10.58 1.83
N LEU A 100 8.00 9.30 1.76
CA LEU A 100 7.41 8.57 2.88
C LEU A 100 8.39 8.43 4.06
N ALA A 101 9.65 8.08 3.79
CA ALA A 101 10.66 7.95 4.83
C ALA A 101 10.93 9.28 5.54
N ASP A 102 11.02 10.38 4.80
CA ASP A 102 11.21 11.72 5.36
C ASP A 102 10.01 12.12 6.24
N ALA A 103 8.78 11.86 5.79
CA ALA A 103 7.56 12.13 6.55
C ALA A 103 7.50 11.28 7.84
N GLN A 104 7.87 10.00 7.77
CA GLN A 104 7.93 9.12 8.95
C GLN A 104 8.99 9.58 9.94
N ALA A 105 10.15 10.00 9.48
CA ALA A 105 11.20 10.54 10.34
C ALA A 105 10.75 11.83 11.05
N ALA A 106 10.09 12.74 10.34
CA ALA A 106 9.54 13.96 10.90
C ALA A 106 8.47 13.65 11.97
N TYR A 107 7.57 12.72 11.68
CA TYR A 107 6.54 12.27 12.63
C TYR A 107 7.16 11.68 13.91
N GLN A 108 8.16 10.81 13.79
CA GLN A 108 8.84 10.24 14.95
C GLN A 108 9.55 11.31 15.80
N ALA A 109 10.18 12.31 15.17
CA ALA A 109 10.79 13.42 15.85
C ALA A 109 9.76 14.28 16.61
N GLU A 110 8.58 14.51 16.02
CA GLU A 110 7.48 15.22 16.67
C GLU A 110 6.93 14.45 17.87
N LEU A 111 6.72 13.13 17.74
CA LEU A 111 6.31 12.29 18.87
C LEU A 111 7.30 12.33 20.01
N ALA A 112 8.60 12.24 19.72
CA ALA A 112 9.66 12.31 20.73
C ALA A 112 9.64 13.65 21.47
N LYS A 113 9.52 14.76 20.75
CA LYS A 113 9.44 16.10 21.29
C LYS A 113 8.22 16.27 22.23
N LYS A 114 7.01 15.85 21.77
CA LYS A 114 5.79 15.91 22.58
C LYS A 114 5.89 15.03 23.83
N ALA A 115 6.50 13.85 23.73
CA ALA A 115 6.70 12.97 24.86
C ALA A 115 7.59 13.60 25.92
N GLU A 116 8.65 14.31 25.53
CA GLU A 116 9.53 15.06 26.42
C GLU A 116 8.81 16.25 27.08
N GLU A 117 8.07 17.05 26.29
CA GLU A 117 7.31 18.21 26.78
C GLU A 117 6.23 17.81 27.79
N LEU A 118 5.54 16.70 27.55
CA LEU A 118 4.46 16.20 28.41
C LEU A 118 4.96 15.32 29.55
N HIS A 119 6.24 14.96 29.58
CA HIS A 119 6.84 14.02 30.55
C HIS A 119 6.11 12.66 30.58
N ILE A 120 5.70 12.15 29.42
CA ILE A 120 5.04 10.84 29.26
C ILE A 120 5.82 9.97 28.29
N PRO A 121 5.64 8.63 28.32
CA PRO A 121 6.26 7.74 27.35
C PRO A 121 5.77 8.04 25.93
N ILE A 122 6.67 7.96 24.95
CA ILE A 122 6.37 8.17 23.51
C ILE A 122 5.19 7.30 23.06
N PHE A 123 5.06 6.08 23.58
CA PHE A 123 3.95 5.19 23.31
C PHE A 123 2.59 5.81 23.66
N ALA A 124 2.49 6.59 24.74
CA ALA A 124 1.24 7.26 25.11
C ALA A 124 0.87 8.38 24.13
N VAL A 125 1.88 9.07 23.56
CA VAL A 125 1.65 10.12 22.55
C VAL A 125 1.15 9.52 21.25
N MET A 126 1.64 8.35 20.85
CA MET A 126 1.22 7.66 19.63
C MET A 126 -0.28 7.38 19.55
N PHE A 127 -0.98 7.22 20.69
CA PHE A 127 -2.43 7.05 20.69
C PHE A 127 -3.23 8.32 20.43
N SER A 128 -2.61 9.48 20.60
CA SER A 128 -3.25 10.79 20.39
C SER A 128 -2.88 11.46 19.07
N GLU A 129 -1.84 10.96 18.41
CA GLU A 129 -1.28 11.55 17.20
C GLU A 129 -1.31 10.54 16.07
N ALA A 130 -2.13 10.80 15.05
CA ALA A 130 -2.17 9.95 13.87
C ALA A 130 -1.11 10.38 12.85
N PHE A 131 -0.37 9.44 12.30
CA PHE A 131 0.51 9.69 11.16
C PHE A 131 -0.31 10.24 9.99
N ALA A 132 0.09 11.38 9.47
CA ALA A 132 -0.47 11.92 8.24
C ALA A 132 0.34 11.41 7.06
N GLN A 133 -0.28 10.57 6.21
CA GLN A 133 0.39 10.11 5.01
C GLN A 133 0.69 11.29 4.09
N PRO A 134 1.93 11.42 3.58
CA PRO A 134 2.26 12.46 2.61
C PRO A 134 1.56 12.18 1.28
N ASP A 135 1.36 13.25 0.49
CA ASP A 135 0.95 13.10 -0.90
C ASP A 135 2.06 12.45 -1.73
N VAL A 136 1.71 11.91 -2.87
CA VAL A 136 2.65 11.27 -3.80
C VAL A 136 3.38 12.31 -4.64
N PRO A 137 4.56 12.00 -5.22
CA PRO A 137 5.15 12.83 -6.27
C PRO A 137 4.23 12.90 -7.48
N ALA A 138 4.12 14.07 -8.10
CA ALA A 138 3.30 14.23 -9.30
C ALA A 138 3.90 13.47 -10.49
N ILE A 139 3.06 12.86 -11.32
CA ILE A 139 3.47 12.28 -12.60
C ILE A 139 3.62 13.41 -13.61
N THR A 140 4.81 13.55 -14.19
CA THR A 140 5.13 14.63 -15.13
C THR A 140 5.35 14.16 -16.56
N GLU A 141 5.62 12.88 -16.76
CA GLU A 141 5.94 12.31 -18.05
C GLU A 141 5.27 10.94 -18.25
N LYS A 142 4.89 10.63 -19.48
CA LYS A 142 4.36 9.32 -19.86
C LYS A 142 5.52 8.37 -20.12
N GLU A 143 5.43 7.16 -19.58
CA GLU A 143 6.36 6.07 -19.91
C GLU A 143 6.05 5.44 -21.27
N ASP A 144 7.05 4.79 -21.87
CA ASP A 144 6.95 4.12 -23.19
C ASP A 144 6.16 2.80 -23.10
N THR A 145 4.88 2.92 -22.77
CA THR A 145 3.91 1.82 -22.70
C THR A 145 2.49 2.35 -22.89
N ASP A 146 1.57 1.46 -23.26
CA ASP A 146 0.14 1.78 -23.39
C ASP A 146 -0.65 1.48 -22.12
N THR A 147 -0.02 0.84 -21.13
CA THR A 147 -0.72 0.37 -19.92
C THR A 147 -0.17 1.04 -18.68
N ALA A 148 -1.05 1.64 -17.91
CA ALA A 148 -0.77 2.17 -16.58
C ALA A 148 -1.58 1.47 -15.49
N ILE A 149 -0.99 1.31 -14.33
CA ILE A 149 -1.64 0.82 -13.10
C ILE A 149 -1.40 1.83 -11.99
N TYR A 150 -2.46 2.30 -11.36
CA TYR A 150 -2.36 3.12 -10.16
C TYR A 150 -2.84 2.34 -8.93
N VAL A 151 -2.05 2.31 -7.88
CA VAL A 151 -2.39 1.62 -6.64
C VAL A 151 -2.63 2.62 -5.53
N LEU A 152 -3.89 2.82 -5.21
CA LEU A 152 -4.30 3.64 -4.07
C LEU A 152 -4.39 2.75 -2.82
N SER A 153 -3.57 3.05 -1.82
CA SER A 153 -3.54 2.28 -0.58
C SER A 153 -3.91 3.14 0.62
N ARG A 154 -4.78 2.61 1.47
CA ARG A 154 -5.15 3.22 2.74
C ARG A 154 -5.27 2.13 3.80
N ASN A 155 -4.69 2.39 4.95
CA ASN A 155 -4.78 1.49 6.09
C ASN A 155 -5.66 2.09 7.19
N SER A 156 -6.43 1.25 7.84
CA SER A 156 -7.15 1.56 9.07
C SER A 156 -7.20 0.31 9.95
N GLY A 157 -7.60 0.45 11.18
CA GLY A 157 -7.69 -0.71 12.06
C GLY A 157 -8.08 -0.28 13.47
N GLU A 158 -7.67 -1.06 14.44
CA GLU A 158 -8.00 -0.88 15.84
C GLU A 158 -7.51 0.48 16.35
N GLY A 159 -8.45 1.37 16.72
CA GLY A 159 -8.17 2.71 17.22
C GLY A 159 -7.63 3.69 16.18
N ALA A 160 -7.71 3.34 14.89
CA ALA A 160 -7.21 4.16 13.80
C ALA A 160 -8.30 4.36 12.73
N ASP A 161 -9.24 5.24 13.03
CA ASP A 161 -10.29 5.65 12.10
C ASP A 161 -9.75 6.57 11.00
N ARG A 162 -10.54 6.76 9.94
CA ARG A 162 -10.24 7.70 8.88
C ARG A 162 -10.51 9.13 9.32
N TYR A 163 -9.60 10.01 8.92
CA TYR A 163 -9.76 11.45 9.09
C TYR A 163 -10.22 12.08 7.80
N ASN A 164 -11.18 13.01 7.88
CA ASN A 164 -11.67 13.77 6.71
C ASN A 164 -10.62 14.82 6.28
N ARG A 165 -9.58 14.32 5.63
CA ARG A 165 -8.45 15.11 5.10
C ARG A 165 -7.86 14.44 3.87
N ALA A 166 -7.06 15.20 3.11
CA ALA A 166 -6.29 14.69 1.97
C ALA A 166 -5.34 13.56 2.36
N CYS A 167 -5.08 12.65 1.46
CA CYS A 167 -4.25 11.44 1.62
C CYS A 167 -4.74 10.48 2.72
N ASP A 168 -6.00 10.64 3.17
CA ASP A 168 -6.66 9.77 4.13
C ASP A 168 -8.04 9.36 3.61
N TYR A 169 -9.15 9.96 4.11
CA TYR A 169 -10.48 9.72 3.56
C TYR A 169 -10.64 10.36 2.18
N LEU A 170 -10.11 11.55 1.99
CA LEU A 170 -10.05 12.21 0.68
C LEU A 170 -8.77 11.81 -0.05
N LEU A 171 -8.81 11.89 -1.38
CA LEU A 171 -7.59 11.78 -2.19
C LEU A 171 -6.69 12.99 -1.97
N GLY A 172 -5.38 12.81 -2.15
CA GLY A 172 -4.41 13.88 -2.23
C GLY A 172 -4.56 14.66 -3.54
N GLU A 173 -4.01 15.86 -3.59
CA GLU A 173 -4.05 16.69 -4.79
C GLU A 173 -3.32 16.03 -5.97
N ASN A 174 -2.12 15.47 -5.69
CA ASN A 174 -1.36 14.74 -6.71
C ASN A 174 -2.03 13.41 -7.04
N GLU A 175 -2.60 12.69 -6.08
CA GLU A 175 -3.31 11.41 -6.36
C GLU A 175 -4.45 11.64 -7.36
N LEU A 176 -5.25 12.70 -7.18
CA LEU A 176 -6.33 13.06 -8.11
C LEU A 176 -5.78 13.43 -9.50
N ALA A 177 -4.76 14.29 -9.52
CA ALA A 177 -4.15 14.75 -10.77
C ALA A 177 -3.51 13.59 -11.53
N ASP A 178 -2.81 12.70 -10.83
CA ASP A 178 -2.13 11.54 -11.41
C ASP A 178 -3.12 10.55 -12.01
N ILE A 179 -4.21 10.21 -11.29
CA ILE A 179 -5.24 9.29 -11.81
C ILE A 179 -5.86 9.88 -13.08
N ALA A 180 -6.18 11.18 -13.09
CA ALA A 180 -6.71 11.86 -14.26
C ALA A 180 -5.71 11.87 -15.42
N TYR A 181 -4.44 12.17 -15.13
CA TYR A 181 -3.36 12.14 -16.11
C TYR A 181 -3.20 10.76 -16.75
N LEU A 182 -3.23 9.69 -15.96
CA LEU A 182 -3.13 8.33 -16.49
C LEU A 182 -4.31 7.98 -17.39
N ALA A 183 -5.52 8.33 -17.00
CA ALA A 183 -6.72 8.08 -17.79
C ALA A 183 -6.71 8.83 -19.13
N GLU A 184 -6.07 10.02 -19.20
CA GLU A 184 -5.97 10.80 -20.42
C GLU A 184 -4.85 10.32 -21.38
N HIS A 185 -3.72 9.84 -20.80
CA HIS A 185 -2.50 9.63 -21.59
C HIS A 185 -2.21 8.16 -21.90
N TYR A 186 -2.83 7.20 -21.19
CA TYR A 186 -2.62 5.77 -21.43
C TYR A 186 -3.87 5.14 -22.07
N GLU A 187 -3.65 4.21 -22.99
CA GLU A 187 -4.76 3.49 -23.64
C GLU A 187 -5.51 2.58 -22.67
N LYS A 188 -4.77 2.05 -21.69
CA LYS A 188 -5.29 1.15 -20.64
C LYS A 188 -4.87 1.65 -19.28
N THR A 189 -5.83 2.00 -18.47
CA THR A 189 -5.58 2.44 -17.09
C THR A 189 -6.33 1.53 -16.12
N VAL A 190 -5.61 1.00 -15.14
CA VAL A 190 -6.16 0.16 -14.08
C VAL A 190 -5.96 0.84 -12.74
N LEU A 191 -7.05 1.10 -12.01
CA LEU A 191 -7.00 1.59 -10.64
C LEU A 191 -7.20 0.42 -9.66
N ILE A 192 -6.21 0.17 -8.82
CA ILE A 192 -6.28 -0.82 -7.75
C ILE A 192 -6.53 -0.11 -6.42
N LEU A 193 -7.63 -0.45 -5.76
CA LEU A 193 -7.95 0.04 -4.43
C LEU A 193 -7.52 -1.01 -3.39
N ASN A 194 -6.33 -0.84 -2.83
CA ASN A 194 -5.83 -1.64 -1.70
C ASN A 194 -6.15 -0.91 -0.40
N ILE A 195 -7.42 -0.87 -0.05
CA ILE A 195 -7.95 -0.03 1.02
C ILE A 195 -8.62 -0.87 2.11
N ALA A 196 -8.41 -0.45 3.35
CA ALA A 196 -9.22 -0.85 4.49
C ALA A 196 -10.15 0.33 4.83
N ASN A 197 -11.46 0.09 4.88
CA ASN A 197 -12.48 1.12 5.07
C ASN A 197 -12.77 1.96 3.80
N LEU A 198 -13.53 3.05 3.95
CA LEU A 198 -13.98 3.90 2.86
C LEU A 198 -12.94 4.96 2.47
N VAL A 199 -12.93 5.32 1.21
CA VAL A 199 -12.20 6.45 0.63
C VAL A 199 -13.17 7.18 -0.29
N ASP A 200 -13.15 8.51 -0.26
CA ASP A 200 -13.89 9.34 -1.19
C ASP A 200 -13.08 9.49 -2.48
N THR A 201 -13.64 9.02 -3.57
CA THR A 201 -13.04 9.06 -4.91
C THR A 201 -13.74 10.07 -5.84
N THR A 202 -14.59 10.95 -5.29
CA THR A 202 -15.30 11.98 -6.07
C THR A 202 -14.51 13.27 -6.20
#